data_4a967925249c82c3e2821b50529caff3
#
_entry.id   4a967925249c82c3e2821b50529caff3
#
_cell.length_a   1.000
_cell.length_b   1.000
_cell.length_c   1.000
_cell.angle_alpha   90.00
_cell.angle_beta   90.00
_cell.angle_gamma   90.00
#
_symmetry.space_group_name_H-M   'P 1'
#
loop_
_entity.id
_entity.type
_entity.pdbx_description
1 polymer ?
#
loop_
_entity_poly.entity_id
_entity_poly.type
_entity_poly.pdbx_seq_one_letter_code
_entity_poly.pdbx_strand_id
1 'polypeptide(L)'
;MTENEFAIMDELYFVTSYADLKSTSTLTDEELCTALRDLISKGYIRILYPDPDTEHAYDESTFGKHCQKYFYLATKAGLVVHNSI
;
A
#
# COMPACT_ATOMS: atom_id res chain seq x y z
N MET A 1 10.17 -7.39 5.98
CA MET A 1 8.72 -7.36 5.72
C MET A 1 8.04 -8.57 6.35
N THR A 2 6.81 -8.36 6.82
CA THR A 2 5.97 -9.48 7.26
C THR A 2 5.42 -10.23 6.05
N GLU A 3 4.83 -11.40 6.27
CA GLU A 3 4.18 -12.14 5.19
C GLU A 3 3.05 -11.34 4.56
N ASN A 4 2.26 -10.63 5.40
CA ASN A 4 1.17 -9.78 4.90
C ASN A 4 1.69 -8.65 4.02
N GLU A 5 2.75 -7.99 4.45
CA GLU A 5 3.37 -6.93 3.67
C GLU A 5 3.95 -7.45 2.36
N PHE A 6 4.58 -8.62 2.40
CA PHE A 6 5.15 -9.24 1.21
C PHE A 6 4.06 -9.57 0.18
N ALA A 7 2.95 -10.12 0.64
CA ALA A 7 1.81 -10.44 -0.24
C ALA A 7 1.20 -9.18 -0.85
N ILE A 8 1.10 -8.10 -0.08
CA ILE A 8 0.62 -6.82 -0.60
C ILE A 8 1.56 -6.29 -1.68
N MET A 9 2.87 -6.35 -1.43
CA MET A 9 3.86 -5.89 -2.40
C MET A 9 3.77 -6.63 -3.74
N ASP A 10 3.39 -7.91 -3.73
CA ASP A 10 3.19 -8.67 -4.97
C ASP A 10 2.16 -8.02 -5.90
N GLU A 11 1.20 -7.30 -5.34
CA GLU A 11 0.12 -6.65 -6.11
C GLU A 11 0.46 -5.22 -6.52
N LEU A 12 1.53 -4.64 -5.98
CA LEU A 12 1.83 -3.21 -6.13
C LEU A 12 2.90 -2.89 -7.17
N TYR A 13 3.22 -3.81 -8.04
CA TYR A 13 4.08 -3.53 -9.20
C TYR A 13 3.39 -2.57 -10.18
N PHE A 14 2.08 -2.50 -10.11
CA PHE A 14 1.24 -1.55 -10.84
C PHE A 14 0.36 -0.81 -9.86
N VAL A 15 -0.11 0.38 -10.26
CA VAL A 15 -1.05 1.15 -9.44
C VAL A 15 -2.29 0.30 -9.18
N THR A 16 -2.64 0.15 -7.91
CA THR A 16 -3.75 -0.72 -7.49
C THR A 16 -4.60 0.03 -6.47
N SER A 17 -5.91 0.00 -6.67
CA SER A 17 -6.84 0.59 -5.71
C SER A 17 -6.94 -0.26 -4.45
N TYR A 18 -7.37 0.37 -3.34
CA TYR A 18 -7.64 -0.38 -2.12
C TYR A 18 -8.64 -1.52 -2.35
N ALA A 19 -9.71 -1.23 -3.12
CA ALA A 19 -10.73 -2.25 -3.40
C ALA A 19 -10.13 -3.48 -4.08
N ASP A 20 -9.23 -3.27 -5.04
CA ASP A 20 -8.58 -4.38 -5.73
C ASP A 20 -7.64 -5.15 -4.81
N LEU A 21 -6.88 -4.45 -3.96
CA LEU A 21 -6.05 -5.10 -2.94
C LEU A 21 -6.89 -5.95 -2.01
N LYS A 22 -8.00 -5.40 -1.55
CA LYS A 22 -8.90 -6.10 -0.62
C LYS A 22 -9.47 -7.36 -1.28
N SER A 23 -9.82 -7.30 -2.55
CA SER A 23 -10.42 -8.43 -3.26
C SER A 23 -9.46 -9.60 -3.44
N THR A 24 -8.15 -9.34 -3.48
CA THR A 24 -7.13 -10.40 -3.64
C THR A 24 -6.53 -10.83 -2.30
N SER A 25 -6.91 -10.17 -1.21
CA SER A 25 -6.34 -10.40 0.12
C SER A 25 -7.33 -11.14 1.02
N THR A 26 -6.79 -11.92 1.95
CA THR A 26 -7.60 -12.54 3.01
C THR A 26 -7.60 -11.70 4.28
N LEU A 27 -6.93 -10.54 4.26
CA LEU A 27 -6.84 -9.66 5.43
C LEU A 27 -8.15 -8.91 5.67
N THR A 28 -8.41 -8.59 6.94
CA THR A 28 -9.49 -7.67 7.29
C THR A 28 -9.10 -6.26 6.86
N ASP A 29 -10.07 -5.34 6.84
CA ASP A 29 -9.79 -3.93 6.53
C ASP A 29 -8.77 -3.35 7.51
N GLU A 30 -8.88 -3.68 8.79
CA GLU A 30 -7.94 -3.20 9.80
C GLU A 30 -6.54 -3.72 9.55
N GLU A 31 -6.41 -5.02 9.28
CA GLU A 31 -5.12 -5.63 8.99
C GLU A 31 -4.49 -5.06 7.72
N LEU A 32 -5.29 -4.86 6.68
CA LEU A 32 -4.80 -4.33 5.41
C LEU A 32 -4.34 -2.88 5.57
N CYS A 33 -5.14 -2.03 6.22
CA CYS A 33 -4.74 -0.64 6.45
C CYS A 33 -3.51 -0.54 7.34
N THR A 34 -3.37 -1.40 8.35
CA THR A 34 -2.18 -1.43 9.20
C THR A 34 -0.94 -1.81 8.41
N ALA A 35 -1.03 -2.83 7.58
CA ALA A 35 0.09 -3.25 6.75
C ALA A 35 0.49 -2.16 5.73
N LEU A 36 -0.50 -1.50 5.12
CA LEU A 36 -0.23 -0.40 4.19
C LEU A 36 0.46 0.77 4.90
N ARG A 37 0.02 1.12 6.11
CA ARG A 37 0.66 2.16 6.92
C ARG A 37 2.13 1.84 7.19
N ASP A 38 2.40 0.59 7.56
CA ASP A 38 3.77 0.15 7.85
C ASP A 38 4.65 0.23 6.61
N LEU A 39 4.14 -0.18 5.46
CA LEU A 39 4.87 -0.10 4.19
C LEU A 39 5.15 1.35 3.79
N ILE A 40 4.18 2.24 3.99
CA ILE A 40 4.37 3.67 3.72
C ILE A 40 5.46 4.25 4.63
N SER A 41 5.42 3.91 5.92
CA SER A 41 6.40 4.44 6.88
C SER A 41 7.82 3.97 6.59
N LYS A 42 7.97 2.83 5.94
CA LYS A 42 9.28 2.31 5.51
C LYS A 42 9.72 2.88 4.17
N GLY A 43 8.86 3.63 3.49
CA GLY A 43 9.17 4.17 2.17
C GLY A 43 9.05 3.15 1.04
N TYR A 44 8.36 2.04 1.26
CA TYR A 44 8.25 0.96 0.28
C TYR A 44 7.08 1.11 -0.68
N ILE A 45 6.08 1.89 -0.32
CA ILE A 45 4.95 2.20 -1.18
C ILE A 45 4.61 3.68 -1.08
N ARG A 46 3.89 4.17 -2.09
CA ARG A 46 3.37 5.54 -2.12
C ARG A 46 1.87 5.52 -2.31
N ILE A 47 1.23 6.61 -1.91
CA ILE A 47 -0.21 6.81 -2.05
C ILE A 47 -0.46 7.67 -3.28
N LEU A 48 -1.51 7.34 -4.03
CA LEU A 48 -1.99 8.13 -5.16
C LEU A 48 -3.47 8.46 -4.92
N TYR A 49 -3.83 9.74 -5.09
CA TYR A 49 -5.18 10.23 -4.85
C TYR A 49 -5.28 11.70 -5.31
N PRO A 50 -6.39 12.17 -5.87
CA PRO A 50 -7.68 11.49 -6.03
C PRO A 50 -7.75 10.54 -7.23
N ASP A 51 -6.71 10.48 -8.04
CA ASP A 51 -6.66 9.60 -9.20
C ASP A 51 -5.33 8.84 -9.19
N PRO A 52 -5.19 7.80 -10.02
CA PRO A 52 -3.99 6.94 -10.01
C PRO A 52 -2.72 7.60 -10.53
N ASP A 53 -2.79 8.84 -11.01
CA ASP A 53 -1.62 9.55 -11.54
C ASP A 53 -1.11 10.63 -10.60
N THR A 54 -1.83 10.95 -9.52
CA THR A 54 -1.50 12.04 -8.61
C THR A 54 -0.96 11.51 -7.30
N GLU A 55 0.30 11.82 -7.00
CA GLU A 55 0.89 11.41 -5.72
C GLU A 55 0.27 12.22 -4.58
N HIS A 56 -0.07 11.53 -3.49
CA HIS A 56 -0.71 12.11 -2.32
C HIS A 56 0.20 11.94 -1.10
N ALA A 57 0.44 13.03 -0.38
CA ALA A 57 1.28 12.97 0.81
C ALA A 57 0.61 12.17 1.93
N TYR A 58 1.39 11.33 2.61
CA TYR A 58 0.90 10.58 3.75
C TYR A 58 0.64 11.53 4.93
N ASP A 59 -0.53 11.38 5.54
CA ASP A 59 -0.89 12.10 6.77
C ASP A 59 -1.38 11.06 7.78
N GLU A 60 -0.57 10.81 8.80
CA GLU A 60 -0.87 9.79 9.80
C GLU A 60 -2.20 10.04 10.51
N SER A 61 -2.54 11.31 10.75
CA SER A 61 -3.75 11.65 11.49
C SER A 61 -5.04 11.30 10.72
N THR A 62 -4.99 11.22 9.39
CA THR A 62 -6.17 10.97 8.56
C THR A 62 -6.11 9.66 7.80
N PHE A 63 -4.96 8.98 7.78
CA PHE A 63 -4.79 7.78 6.96
C PHE A 63 -5.83 6.70 7.28
N GLY A 64 -6.07 6.45 8.55
CA GLY A 64 -7.04 5.43 8.97
C GLY A 64 -8.45 5.69 8.47
N LYS A 65 -8.82 6.95 8.26
CA LYS A 65 -10.13 7.34 7.75
C LYS A 65 -10.23 7.23 6.24
N HIS A 66 -9.11 7.37 5.54
CA HIS A 66 -9.09 7.50 4.08
C HIS A 66 -8.37 6.36 3.37
N CYS A 67 -7.78 5.43 4.11
CA CYS A 67 -7.03 4.31 3.58
C CYS A 67 -7.77 3.60 2.42
N GLN A 68 -9.07 3.44 2.53
CA GLN A 68 -9.88 2.71 1.57
C GLN A 68 -10.18 3.50 0.29
N LYS A 69 -9.84 4.78 0.25
CA LYS A 69 -10.09 5.65 -0.91
C LYS A 69 -8.89 5.77 -1.83
N TYR A 70 -7.71 5.35 -1.37
CA TYR A 70 -6.45 5.60 -2.05
C TYR A 70 -6.09 4.51 -3.05
N PHE A 71 -5.21 4.88 -3.96
CA PHE A 71 -4.47 3.95 -4.81
C PHE A 71 -3.07 3.83 -4.23
N TYR A 72 -2.42 2.72 -4.50
CA TYR A 72 -1.09 2.43 -3.96
C TYR A 72 -0.17 1.92 -5.06
N LEU A 73 1.12 2.19 -4.91
CA LEU A 73 2.14 1.75 -5.86
C LEU A 73 3.45 1.55 -5.11
N ALA A 74 4.17 0.47 -5.43
CA ALA A 74 5.47 0.25 -4.84
C ALA A 74 6.47 1.32 -5.30
N THR A 75 7.34 1.75 -4.37
CA THR A 75 8.47 2.61 -4.72
C THR A 75 9.61 1.74 -5.21
N LYS A 76 10.63 2.38 -5.79
CA LYS A 76 11.85 1.67 -6.19
C LYS A 76 12.47 0.94 -4.99
N ALA A 77 12.51 1.60 -3.83
CA ALA A 77 13.04 0.99 -2.60
C ALA A 77 12.25 -0.26 -2.21
N GLY A 78 10.92 -0.19 -2.30
CA GLY A 78 10.06 -1.33 -2.00
C GLY A 78 10.29 -2.50 -2.94
N LEU A 79 10.42 -2.22 -4.24
CA LEU A 79 10.67 -3.25 -5.24
C LEU A 79 12.02 -3.93 -5.02
N VAL A 80 13.05 -3.16 -4.68
CA VAL A 80 14.39 -3.71 -4.41
C VAL A 80 14.34 -4.67 -3.22
N VAL A 81 13.71 -4.26 -2.13
CA VAL A 81 13.60 -5.10 -0.91
C VAL A 81 12.77 -6.34 -1.20
N HIS A 82 11.66 -6.19 -1.91
CA HIS A 82 10.78 -7.32 -2.24
C HIS A 82 11.50 -8.36 -3.11
N ASN A 83 12.31 -7.91 -4.06
CA ASN A 83 13.00 -8.81 -4.99
C ASN A 83 14.30 -9.39 -4.45
N SER A 84 14.78 -8.93 -3.30
CA SER A 84 16.05 -9.40 -2.73
C SER A 84 15.88 -10.56 -1.76
N ILE A 85 14.68 -11.04 -1.58
CA ILE A 85 14.36 -12.15 -0.67
C ILE A 85 14.22 -13.45 -1.44
#